data_56c96046123c1265f7d2eba0774a7ad6
#
_entry.id   56c96046123c1265f7d2eba0774a7ad6
#
_cell.length_a   1.000
_cell.length_b   1.000
_cell.length_c   1.000
_cell.angle_alpha   90.00
_cell.angle_beta   90.00
_cell.angle_gamma   90.00
#
_symmetry.space_group_name_H-M   'P 1'
#
loop_
_entity.id
_entity.type
_entity.pdbx_description
1 polymer ?
#
loop_
_entity_poly.entity_id
_entity_poly.type
_entity_poly.pdbx_seq_one_letter_code
_entity_poly.pdbx_strand_id
1 'polypeptide(L)'
;MVFQENRMHSKKARQTDGTCFPQSAAGAWNQRFPRATPYRHCSEEVTCIMKLELTTKQFRRLLDLVYIGNWILNSTRGEDRFQDYDKVESLLFSKARAEGMGALAEVWNGEVIPSRAFAEGGIHEAIMEYENNVFFDILAEDLARRDMDDAPIDESNYDELNRRIDAYIAEFEEHGTDNILVDSDSL
;
A
#
# COMPACT_ATOMS: atom_id res chain seq x y z
N MET A 1 -22.96 4.96 -6.86
CA MET A 1 -22.90 6.15 -7.74
C MET A 1 -21.59 6.94 -7.62
N VAL A 2 -20.78 6.70 -6.60
CA VAL A 2 -19.45 7.35 -6.37
C VAL A 2 -18.32 6.57 -7.06
N PHE A 3 -18.47 5.26 -7.29
CA PHE A 3 -17.46 4.39 -7.90
C PHE A 3 -17.14 4.69 -9.38
N GLN A 4 -18.10 5.21 -10.16
CA GLN A 4 -17.88 5.46 -11.59
C GLN A 4 -17.03 6.70 -11.89
N GLU A 5 -17.04 7.72 -11.05
CA GLU A 5 -16.27 8.95 -11.30
C GLU A 5 -14.77 8.79 -11.09
N ASN A 6 -14.34 8.02 -10.08
CA ASN A 6 -12.92 7.79 -9.82
C ASN A 6 -12.25 6.92 -10.90
N ARG A 7 -13.02 6.03 -11.53
CA ARG A 7 -12.52 5.14 -12.59
C ARG A 7 -12.31 5.86 -13.93
N MET A 8 -13.15 6.87 -14.25
CA MET A 8 -12.94 7.66 -15.46
C MET A 8 -11.63 8.49 -15.42
N HIS A 9 -11.16 8.87 -14.21
CA HIS A 9 -9.89 9.58 -14.05
C HIS A 9 -8.68 8.64 -14.17
N SER A 10 -8.79 7.39 -13.74
CA SER A 10 -7.75 6.37 -13.91
C SER A 10 -7.56 5.95 -15.37
N LYS A 11 -8.68 5.75 -16.11
CA LYS A 11 -8.63 5.41 -17.55
C LYS A 11 -8.04 6.54 -18.42
N LYS A 12 -8.20 7.83 -18.05
CA LYS A 12 -7.60 8.96 -18.77
C LYS A 12 -6.09 9.10 -18.56
N ALA A 13 -5.57 8.64 -17.43
CA ALA A 13 -4.12 8.66 -17.16
C ALA A 13 -3.34 7.58 -17.93
N ARG A 14 -4.01 6.53 -18.43
CA ARG A 14 -3.37 5.47 -19.23
C ARG A 14 -3.22 5.80 -20.72
N GLN A 15 -3.79 6.91 -21.19
CA GLN A 15 -3.84 7.24 -22.63
C GLN A 15 -2.89 8.35 -23.07
N THR A 16 -2.08 8.93 -22.20
CA THR A 16 -1.07 9.93 -22.58
C THR A 16 0.31 9.48 -22.14
N ASP A 17 1.16 9.33 -23.13
CA ASP A 17 2.60 9.20 -23.15
C ASP A 17 3.18 7.78 -23.05
N GLY A 18 3.68 7.36 -24.24
CA GLY A 18 4.53 6.20 -24.45
C GLY A 18 5.87 6.30 -23.71
N THR A 19 5.85 6.18 -22.40
CA THR A 19 7.06 5.90 -21.62
C THR A 19 7.09 4.42 -21.28
N CYS A 20 8.05 3.76 -21.90
CA CYS A 20 8.48 2.41 -21.71
C CYS A 20 8.51 2.05 -20.20
N PHE A 21 7.53 1.29 -19.71
CA PHE A 21 7.68 0.60 -18.45
C PHE A 21 8.68 -0.55 -18.65
N PRO A 22 9.65 -0.74 -17.76
CA PRO A 22 10.57 -1.87 -17.91
C PRO A 22 9.79 -3.18 -17.80
N GLN A 23 9.87 -3.97 -18.87
CA GLN A 23 9.43 -5.35 -18.93
C GLN A 23 10.20 -6.16 -17.88
N SER A 24 9.65 -6.38 -16.71
CA SER A 24 10.02 -7.50 -15.83
C SER A 24 9.39 -7.40 -14.43
N ALA A 25 8.08 -7.31 -14.30
CA ALA A 25 7.45 -7.45 -12.99
C ALA A 25 6.42 -8.61 -12.91
N ALA A 26 6.24 -9.36 -13.98
CA ALA A 26 5.20 -10.38 -14.06
C ALA A 26 5.63 -11.79 -13.58
N GLY A 27 6.63 -11.91 -12.76
CA GLY A 27 7.09 -13.22 -12.29
C GLY A 27 7.57 -13.27 -10.84
N ALA A 28 7.31 -12.27 -10.02
CA ALA A 28 8.05 -12.08 -8.78
C ALA A 28 7.21 -11.96 -7.50
N TRP A 29 5.92 -12.27 -7.53
CA TRP A 29 5.14 -12.27 -6.28
C TRP A 29 5.53 -13.40 -5.32
N ASN A 30 6.25 -14.42 -5.81
CA ASN A 30 6.78 -15.51 -4.99
C ASN A 30 8.29 -15.44 -4.73
N GLN A 31 8.96 -14.37 -5.16
CA GLN A 31 10.35 -14.12 -4.79
C GLN A 31 10.37 -13.00 -3.76
N ARG A 32 10.70 -13.40 -2.51
CA ARG A 32 11.14 -12.53 -1.42
C ARG A 32 11.60 -11.18 -1.96
N PHE A 33 11.00 -10.10 -1.46
CA PHE A 33 11.60 -8.78 -1.58
C PHE A 33 13.12 -8.92 -1.47
N PRO A 34 13.90 -8.47 -2.45
CA PRO A 34 15.34 -8.51 -2.30
C PRO A 34 15.61 -7.85 -0.94
N ARG A 35 16.33 -8.57 -0.06
CA ARG A 35 16.83 -7.97 1.17
C ARG A 35 17.36 -6.63 0.74
N ALA A 36 16.81 -5.57 1.32
CA ALA A 36 17.28 -4.22 1.08
C ALA A 36 18.80 -4.31 1.07
N THR A 37 19.41 -3.96 -0.07
CA THR A 37 20.87 -3.94 -0.16
C THR A 37 21.32 -3.17 1.05
N PRO A 38 22.20 -3.72 1.90
CA PRO A 38 22.66 -2.97 3.05
C PRO A 38 23.21 -1.67 2.48
N TYR A 39 22.55 -0.56 2.84
CA TYR A 39 23.12 0.76 2.63
C TYR A 39 24.58 0.63 3.02
N ARG A 40 25.50 0.95 2.11
CA ARG A 40 26.93 0.90 2.37
C ARG A 40 27.18 1.43 3.75
N HIS A 41 27.69 0.59 4.62
CA HIS A 41 28.19 0.96 5.93
C HIS A 41 29.16 2.12 5.72
N CYS A 42 28.68 3.33 5.88
CA CYS A 42 29.54 4.47 6.08
C CYS A 42 30.05 4.28 7.51
N SER A 43 31.22 3.67 7.62
CA SER A 43 31.97 3.57 8.86
C SER A 43 32.44 4.97 9.22
N GLU A 44 31.64 5.65 9.98
CA GLU A 44 31.79 6.82 10.84
C GLU A 44 30.41 7.43 10.95
N GLU A 45 29.78 7.35 12.11
CA GLU A 45 28.54 8.06 12.43
C GLU A 45 28.79 9.56 12.40
N VAL A 46 28.90 10.13 11.22
CA VAL A 46 28.63 11.55 11.04
C VAL A 46 27.13 11.69 11.22
N THR A 47 26.71 12.03 12.43
CA THR A 47 25.32 12.34 12.76
C THR A 47 24.96 13.64 12.03
N CYS A 48 24.65 13.53 10.75
CA CYS A 48 24.16 14.65 9.94
C CYS A 48 22.73 14.94 10.38
N ILE A 49 22.54 15.91 11.26
CA ILE A 49 21.22 16.34 11.71
C ILE A 49 20.58 17.14 10.57
N MET A 50 19.54 16.60 9.96
CA MET A 50 18.68 17.33 9.04
C MET A 50 17.62 18.12 9.80
N LYS A 51 17.40 19.38 9.40
CA LYS A 51 16.28 20.19 9.89
C LYS A 51 15.26 20.33 8.77
N LEU A 52 14.00 20.13 9.12
CA LEU A 52 12.86 20.30 8.24
C LEU A 52 11.90 21.30 8.89
N GLU A 53 11.60 22.40 8.19
CA GLU A 53 10.64 23.39 8.65
C GLU A 53 9.29 23.11 8.01
N LEU A 54 8.30 22.84 8.84
CA LEU A 54 6.94 22.50 8.43
C LEU A 54 5.94 23.38 9.16
N THR A 55 4.93 23.81 8.45
CA THR A 55 3.72 24.36 9.08
C THR A 55 3.00 23.25 9.85
N THR A 56 2.18 23.61 10.83
CA THR A 56 1.36 22.65 11.59
C THR A 56 0.51 21.76 10.67
N LYS A 57 -0.04 22.35 9.61
CA LYS A 57 -0.82 21.59 8.61
C LYS A 57 0.02 20.55 7.86
N GLN A 58 1.23 20.92 7.45
CA GLN A 58 2.16 20.00 6.77
C GLN A 58 2.64 18.91 7.71
N PHE A 59 2.95 19.27 8.97
CA PHE A 59 3.34 18.29 9.96
C PHE A 59 2.22 17.29 10.25
N ARG A 60 0.96 17.74 10.33
CA ARG A 60 -0.19 16.84 10.47
C ARG A 60 -0.28 15.85 9.30
N ARG A 61 -0.02 16.30 8.07
CA ARG A 61 0.02 15.40 6.90
C ARG A 61 1.22 14.45 6.90
N LEU A 62 2.34 14.89 7.45
CA LEU A 62 3.50 14.01 7.63
C LEU A 62 3.18 12.85 8.58
N LEU A 63 2.43 13.10 9.66
CA LEU A 63 1.97 12.03 10.56
C LEU A 63 1.09 11.00 9.82
N ASP A 64 0.18 11.47 8.95
CA ASP A 64 -0.64 10.58 8.11
C ASP A 64 0.24 9.70 7.21
N LEU A 65 1.22 10.29 6.52
CA LEU A 65 2.11 9.57 5.61
C LEU A 65 2.99 8.55 6.34
N VAL A 66 3.51 8.91 7.51
CA VAL A 66 4.35 7.99 8.30
C VAL A 66 3.52 6.82 8.83
N TYR A 67 2.31 7.09 9.31
CA TYR A 67 1.40 6.04 9.74
C TYR A 67 1.05 5.06 8.62
N ILE A 68 0.65 5.57 7.45
CA ILE A 68 0.37 4.73 6.27
C ILE A 68 1.60 3.90 5.89
N GLY A 69 2.78 4.53 5.82
CA GLY A 69 4.02 3.85 5.45
C GLY A 69 4.38 2.74 6.44
N ASN A 70 4.28 3.01 7.75
CA ASN A 70 4.55 2.01 8.78
C ASN A 70 3.49 0.90 8.79
N TRP A 71 2.22 1.25 8.57
CA TRP A 71 1.13 0.28 8.41
C TRP A 71 1.40 -0.72 7.27
N ILE A 72 1.70 -0.22 6.08
CA ILE A 72 1.98 -1.07 4.90
C ILE A 72 3.19 -1.97 5.15
N LEU A 73 4.23 -1.45 5.80
CA LEU A 73 5.45 -2.20 6.03
C LEU A 73 5.33 -3.22 7.16
N ASN A 74 4.52 -2.95 8.18
CA ASN A 74 4.58 -3.68 9.44
C ASN A 74 3.26 -4.33 9.88
N SER A 75 2.08 -4.00 9.29
CA SER A 75 0.79 -4.53 9.78
C SER A 75 0.66 -6.04 9.67
N THR A 76 1.30 -6.66 8.66
CA THR A 76 1.27 -8.12 8.44
C THR A 76 2.49 -8.85 8.98
N ARG A 77 3.42 -8.14 9.67
CA ARG A 77 4.66 -8.70 10.21
C ARG A 77 4.52 -9.01 11.69
N GLY A 78 5.15 -10.10 12.12
CA GLY A 78 5.30 -10.47 13.52
C GLY A 78 6.66 -10.05 14.09
N GLU A 79 7.54 -11.03 14.32
CA GLU A 79 8.89 -10.80 14.85
C GLU A 79 9.85 -10.15 13.84
N ASP A 80 9.54 -10.21 12.56
CA ASP A 80 10.31 -9.67 11.45
C ASP A 80 9.97 -8.19 11.13
N ARG A 81 9.36 -7.46 12.07
CA ARG A 81 9.03 -6.04 11.91
C ARG A 81 10.25 -5.19 11.63
N PHE A 82 10.06 -4.18 10.80
CA PHE A 82 11.05 -3.13 10.55
C PHE A 82 11.04 -2.10 11.70
N GLN A 83 11.80 -2.37 12.73
CA GLN A 83 11.84 -1.56 13.95
C GLN A 83 12.32 -0.12 13.74
N ASP A 84 13.08 0.15 12.72
CA ASP A 84 13.54 1.50 12.34
C ASP A 84 12.37 2.38 11.89
N TYR A 85 11.37 1.84 11.20
CA TYR A 85 10.15 2.55 10.86
C TYR A 85 9.28 2.80 12.10
N ASP A 86 9.14 1.83 12.98
CA ASP A 86 8.44 2.01 14.28
C ASP A 86 9.07 3.16 15.09
N LYS A 87 10.41 3.25 15.11
CA LYS A 87 11.14 4.33 15.81
C LYS A 87 10.90 5.70 15.18
N VAL A 88 10.85 5.79 13.84
CA VAL A 88 10.55 7.05 13.15
C VAL A 88 9.12 7.50 13.44
N GLU A 89 8.16 6.58 13.42
CA GLU A 89 6.77 6.87 13.80
C GLU A 89 6.69 7.38 15.24
N SER A 90 7.27 6.66 16.20
CA SER A 90 7.29 7.04 17.62
C SER A 90 7.93 8.42 17.83
N LEU A 91 9.04 8.73 17.13
CA LEU A 91 9.69 10.03 17.17
C LEU A 91 8.75 11.16 16.72
N LEU A 92 8.05 10.99 15.61
CA LEU A 92 7.17 12.01 15.05
C LEU A 92 5.91 12.21 15.90
N PHE A 93 5.33 11.14 16.43
CA PHE A 93 4.19 11.24 17.35
C PHE A 93 4.59 11.82 18.72
N SER A 94 5.83 11.57 19.19
CA SER A 94 6.39 12.26 20.34
C SER A 94 6.51 13.76 20.12
N LYS A 95 6.94 14.16 18.91
CA LYS A 95 7.01 15.58 18.54
C LYS A 95 5.61 16.21 18.45
N ALA A 96 4.64 15.51 17.87
CA ALA A 96 3.26 15.95 17.82
C ALA A 96 2.69 16.25 19.22
N ARG A 97 2.96 15.35 20.16
CA ARG A 97 2.56 15.53 21.57
C ARG A 97 3.21 16.75 22.20
N ALA A 98 4.51 16.98 21.96
CA ALA A 98 5.23 18.14 22.46
C ALA A 98 4.73 19.47 21.88
N GLU A 99 4.22 19.47 20.65
CA GLU A 99 3.65 20.64 19.96
C GLU A 99 2.15 20.87 20.22
N GLY A 100 1.60 20.25 21.27
CA GLY A 100 0.20 20.47 21.69
C GLY A 100 -0.85 19.60 20.94
N MET A 101 -0.41 18.66 20.10
CA MET A 101 -1.27 17.70 19.40
C MET A 101 -1.40 16.38 20.19
N GLY A 102 -1.45 16.45 21.53
CA GLY A 102 -1.44 15.27 22.40
C GLY A 102 -2.58 14.30 22.20
N ALA A 103 -3.71 14.75 21.62
CA ALA A 103 -4.83 13.86 21.27
C ALA A 103 -4.50 12.87 20.16
N LEU A 104 -3.44 13.12 19.38
CA LEU A 104 -3.03 12.25 18.26
C LEU A 104 -2.09 11.13 18.68
N ALA A 105 -1.59 11.15 19.91
CA ALA A 105 -0.57 10.23 20.39
C ALA A 105 -0.88 9.71 21.79
N GLU A 106 -0.57 8.46 22.04
CA GLU A 106 -0.66 7.84 23.37
C GLU A 106 0.66 7.15 23.74
N VAL A 107 0.81 6.78 25.01
CA VAL A 107 1.99 6.08 25.51
C VAL A 107 1.62 4.63 25.79
N TRP A 108 2.30 3.73 25.12
CA TRP A 108 2.14 2.30 25.31
C TRP A 108 3.52 1.67 25.60
N ASN A 109 3.65 0.94 26.69
CA ASN A 109 4.90 0.29 27.11
C ASN A 109 6.16 1.22 27.12
N GLY A 110 5.95 2.52 27.40
CA GLY A 110 7.03 3.51 27.42
C GLY A 110 7.36 4.14 26.07
N GLU A 111 6.74 3.68 25.00
CA GLU A 111 6.87 4.26 23.65
C GLU A 111 5.65 5.13 23.32
N VAL A 112 5.89 6.17 22.52
CA VAL A 112 4.79 6.99 22.00
C VAL A 112 4.33 6.39 20.69
N ILE A 113 3.04 6.10 20.60
CA ILE A 113 2.40 5.51 19.43
C ILE A 113 1.24 6.39 18.96
N PRO A 114 0.75 6.23 17.73
CA PRO A 114 -0.50 6.84 17.29
C PRO A 114 -1.65 6.49 18.25
N SER A 115 -2.42 7.49 18.67
CA SER A 115 -3.57 7.24 19.53
C SER A 115 -4.67 6.50 18.76
N ARG A 116 -5.52 5.81 19.49
CA ARG A 116 -6.72 5.20 18.90
C ARG A 116 -7.58 6.24 18.15
N ALA A 117 -7.74 7.44 18.71
CA ALA A 117 -8.48 8.53 18.07
C ALA A 117 -7.83 8.99 16.75
N PHE A 118 -6.50 8.89 16.62
CA PHE A 118 -5.80 9.15 15.36
C PHE A 118 -6.05 8.03 14.36
N ALA A 119 -5.84 6.78 14.74
CA ALA A 119 -5.99 5.61 13.88
C ALA A 119 -7.43 5.46 13.36
N GLU A 120 -8.44 5.63 14.24
CA GLU A 120 -9.86 5.57 13.86
C GLU A 120 -10.38 6.89 13.23
N GLY A 121 -9.57 7.93 13.17
CA GLY A 121 -9.94 9.30 12.75
C GLY A 121 -9.89 9.58 11.25
N GLY A 122 -10.23 8.62 10.40
CA GLY A 122 -10.34 8.79 8.94
C GLY A 122 -9.11 8.31 8.15
N ILE A 123 -7.92 8.25 8.75
CA ILE A 123 -6.74 7.73 8.02
C ILE A 123 -6.83 6.21 7.81
N HIS A 124 -7.36 5.49 8.79
CA HIS A 124 -7.59 4.05 8.66
C HIS A 124 -8.70 3.73 7.66
N GLU A 125 -9.73 4.57 7.61
CA GLU A 125 -10.79 4.47 6.59
C GLU A 125 -10.21 4.60 5.17
N ALA A 126 -9.28 5.54 4.96
CA ALA A 126 -8.59 5.68 3.67
C ALA A 126 -7.71 4.47 3.33
N ILE A 127 -7.07 3.83 4.34
CA ILE A 127 -6.33 2.58 4.14
C ILE A 127 -7.28 1.45 3.74
N MET A 128 -8.39 1.28 4.45
CA MET A 128 -9.39 0.26 4.14
C MET A 128 -10.01 0.45 2.75
N GLU A 129 -10.30 1.70 2.36
CA GLU A 129 -10.78 2.01 1.02
C GLU A 129 -9.76 1.60 -0.06
N TYR A 130 -8.48 1.89 0.18
CA TYR A 130 -7.41 1.46 -0.72
C TYR A 130 -7.30 -0.08 -0.79
N GLU A 131 -7.30 -0.77 0.36
CA GLU A 131 -7.22 -2.23 0.44
C GLU A 131 -8.38 -2.89 -0.32
N ASN A 132 -9.60 -2.41 -0.13
CA ASN A 132 -10.78 -2.91 -0.83
C ASN A 132 -10.69 -2.73 -2.35
N ASN A 133 -10.20 -1.57 -2.81
CA ASN A 133 -10.07 -1.32 -4.25
C ASN A 133 -8.97 -2.19 -4.87
N VAL A 134 -7.83 -2.29 -4.20
CA VAL A 134 -6.66 -3.04 -4.70
C VAL A 134 -6.90 -4.54 -4.67
N PHE A 135 -7.67 -5.03 -3.69
CA PHE A 135 -8.00 -6.47 -3.59
C PHE A 135 -8.65 -6.99 -4.87
N PHE A 136 -9.69 -6.34 -5.36
CA PHE A 136 -10.39 -6.78 -6.56
C PHE A 136 -9.57 -6.60 -7.84
N ASP A 137 -8.74 -5.54 -7.92
CA ASP A 137 -7.86 -5.34 -9.06
C ASP A 137 -6.81 -6.46 -9.17
N ILE A 138 -6.18 -6.83 -8.05
CA ILE A 138 -5.21 -7.94 -8.00
C ILE A 138 -5.88 -9.27 -8.30
N LEU A 139 -7.03 -9.55 -7.68
CA LEU A 139 -7.76 -10.78 -7.88
C LEU A 139 -8.20 -10.95 -9.34
N ALA A 140 -8.68 -9.86 -9.99
CA ALA A 140 -9.06 -9.88 -11.39
C ALA A 140 -7.87 -10.20 -12.31
N GLU A 141 -6.69 -9.62 -12.04
CA GLU A 141 -5.48 -9.93 -12.80
C GLU A 141 -5.03 -11.38 -12.60
N ASP A 142 -4.99 -11.88 -11.36
CA ASP A 142 -4.60 -13.26 -11.06
C ASP A 142 -5.54 -14.27 -11.70
N LEU A 143 -6.85 -14.04 -11.65
CA LEU A 143 -7.84 -14.90 -12.30
C LEU A 143 -7.73 -14.85 -13.83
N ALA A 144 -7.50 -13.69 -14.40
CA ALA A 144 -7.31 -13.53 -15.84
C ALA A 144 -6.05 -14.27 -16.32
N ARG A 145 -4.96 -14.20 -15.55
CA ARG A 145 -3.72 -14.95 -15.85
C ARG A 145 -3.90 -16.46 -15.73
N ARG A 146 -4.56 -16.91 -14.66
CA ARG A 146 -4.94 -18.32 -14.49
C ARG A 146 -5.70 -18.86 -15.70
N ASP A 147 -6.70 -18.10 -16.19
CA ASP A 147 -7.53 -18.50 -17.34
C ASP A 147 -6.77 -18.44 -18.66
N MET A 148 -5.55 -17.93 -18.66
CA MET A 148 -4.60 -17.96 -19.76
C MET A 148 -3.46 -18.96 -19.51
N ASP A 149 -3.67 -19.93 -18.61
CA ASP A 149 -2.68 -20.96 -18.23
C ASP A 149 -1.34 -20.36 -17.77
N ASP A 150 -1.37 -19.17 -17.15
CA ASP A 150 -0.19 -18.40 -16.72
C ASP A 150 0.84 -18.19 -17.83
N ALA A 151 0.39 -18.15 -19.07
CA ALA A 151 1.25 -17.94 -20.23
C ALA A 151 2.02 -16.61 -20.10
N PRO A 152 3.28 -16.54 -20.54
CA PRO A 152 4.01 -15.27 -20.59
C PRO A 152 3.24 -14.22 -21.41
N ILE A 153 3.13 -13.02 -20.85
CA ILE A 153 2.40 -11.93 -21.50
C ILE A 153 3.33 -11.18 -22.44
N ASP A 154 2.89 -11.04 -23.69
CA ASP A 154 3.56 -10.31 -24.76
C ASP A 154 2.55 -9.48 -25.59
N GLU A 155 3.03 -8.85 -26.66
CA GLU A 155 2.18 -8.02 -27.53
C GLU A 155 1.02 -8.80 -28.16
N SER A 156 1.12 -10.11 -28.33
CA SER A 156 0.09 -10.93 -29.01
C SER A 156 -1.08 -11.30 -28.11
N ASN A 157 -0.92 -11.33 -26.79
CA ASN A 157 -1.93 -11.73 -25.83
C ASN A 157 -2.27 -10.66 -24.79
N TYR A 158 -1.64 -9.50 -24.84
CA TYR A 158 -1.87 -8.39 -23.91
C TYR A 158 -3.31 -7.87 -23.94
N ASP A 159 -3.89 -7.74 -25.12
CA ASP A 159 -5.28 -7.28 -25.28
C ASP A 159 -6.28 -8.29 -24.69
N GLU A 160 -6.00 -9.59 -24.85
CA GLU A 160 -6.83 -10.64 -24.25
C GLU A 160 -6.75 -10.63 -22.73
N LEU A 161 -5.56 -10.44 -22.16
CA LEU A 161 -5.41 -10.28 -20.71
C LEU A 161 -6.25 -9.11 -20.19
N ASN A 162 -6.14 -7.93 -20.81
CA ASN A 162 -6.89 -6.76 -20.39
C ASN A 162 -8.41 -6.97 -20.51
N ARG A 163 -8.86 -7.62 -21.57
CA ARG A 163 -10.28 -7.96 -21.76
C ARG A 163 -10.81 -8.86 -20.64
N ARG A 164 -10.01 -9.83 -20.20
CA ARG A 164 -10.37 -10.73 -19.09
C ARG A 164 -10.37 -10.00 -17.75
N ILE A 165 -9.35 -9.17 -17.49
CA ILE A 165 -9.31 -8.32 -16.30
C ILE A 165 -10.55 -7.43 -16.22
N ASP A 166 -10.90 -6.74 -17.34
CA ASP A 166 -12.09 -5.88 -17.37
C ASP A 166 -13.40 -6.68 -17.11
N ALA A 167 -13.47 -7.92 -17.60
CA ALA A 167 -14.63 -8.79 -17.36
C ALA A 167 -14.75 -9.20 -15.88
N TYR A 168 -13.64 -9.59 -15.24
CA TYR A 168 -13.61 -9.91 -13.81
C TYR A 168 -13.91 -8.70 -12.94
N ILE A 169 -13.36 -7.54 -13.28
CA ILE A 169 -13.65 -6.30 -12.55
C ILE A 169 -15.15 -5.97 -12.64
N ALA A 170 -15.76 -6.10 -13.83
CA ALA A 170 -17.20 -5.87 -13.99
C ALA A 170 -18.03 -6.85 -13.14
N GLU A 171 -17.62 -8.11 -13.07
CA GLU A 171 -18.24 -9.14 -12.22
C GLU A 171 -18.16 -8.76 -10.74
N PHE A 172 -16.98 -8.35 -10.27
CA PHE A 172 -16.78 -7.96 -8.88
C PHE A 172 -17.47 -6.65 -8.50
N GLU A 173 -17.65 -5.73 -9.45
CA GLU A 173 -18.44 -4.51 -9.23
C GLU A 173 -19.93 -4.80 -9.02
N GLU A 174 -20.47 -5.82 -9.70
CA GLU A 174 -21.88 -6.18 -9.64
C GLU A 174 -22.20 -7.13 -8.49
N HIS A 175 -21.34 -8.14 -8.24
CA HIS A 175 -21.62 -9.26 -7.36
C HIS A 175 -20.63 -9.40 -6.20
N GLY A 176 -19.56 -8.61 -6.14
CA GLY A 176 -18.52 -8.77 -5.12
C GLY A 176 -17.87 -10.16 -5.21
N THR A 177 -17.91 -10.90 -4.09
CA THR A 177 -17.37 -12.26 -4.01
C THR A 177 -18.44 -13.35 -4.13
N ASP A 178 -19.70 -13.03 -4.39
CA ASP A 178 -20.83 -13.96 -4.34
C ASP A 178 -20.70 -15.13 -5.33
N ASN A 179 -20.04 -14.89 -6.47
CA ASN A 179 -19.84 -15.90 -7.51
C ASN A 179 -18.45 -16.57 -7.46
N ILE A 180 -17.65 -16.28 -6.43
CA ILE A 180 -16.37 -16.96 -6.21
C ILE A 180 -16.62 -18.28 -5.49
N LEU A 181 -16.22 -19.39 -6.11
CA LEU A 181 -16.31 -20.71 -5.51
C LEU A 181 -14.93 -21.12 -4.95
N VAL A 182 -14.94 -21.54 -3.70
CA VAL A 182 -13.77 -22.16 -3.06
C VAL A 182 -14.09 -23.64 -2.89
N ASP A 183 -13.26 -24.52 -3.44
CA ASP A 183 -13.37 -25.96 -3.25
C ASP A 183 -13.03 -26.31 -1.79
N SER A 184 -14.08 -26.48 -0.98
CA SER A 184 -13.94 -26.81 0.44
C SER A 184 -13.39 -28.22 0.70
N ASP A 185 -13.46 -29.12 -0.30
CA ASP A 185 -12.97 -30.49 -0.15
C ASP A 185 -11.43 -30.56 -0.23
N SER A 186 -10.80 -29.44 -0.66
CA SER A 186 -9.34 -29.27 -0.72
C SER A 186 -8.76 -28.51 0.49
N LEU A 187 -9.61 -28.05 1.42
CA LEU A 187 -9.23 -27.35 2.65
C LEU A 187 -9.16 -28.29 3.83
#